data_26d510692563accf38a65b29121cd592
#
_entry.id   26d510692563accf38a65b29121cd592
#
_cell.length_a   1.000
_cell.length_b   1.000
_cell.length_c   1.000
_cell.angle_alpha   90.00
_cell.angle_beta   90.00
_cell.angle_gamma   90.00
#
_symmetry.space_group_name_H-M   'P 1'
#
loop_
_entity.id
_entity.type
_entity.pdbx_description
1 polymer ?
#
loop_
_entity_poly.entity_id
_entity_poly.type
_entity_poly.pdbx_seq_one_letter_code
_entity_poly.pdbx_strand_id
1 'polypeptide(L)'
;MTLALVIKIALWAALAFVAGRTTYWFIQGRKLQNTGYMPPSSTRFARWFYKMACHLITFLGVGPVKVIGTENAEFAGRGLILPNHQFALDFAVVGKSTPFSFRQVAKAKEVKNPIMGALAAWIGTVGVQVEGGKSQGGGGQAVIDAGAKILANSSGARMLLFPQGKLVFDNKLVFDDFRTGATRILNATVAMVGNDGLFVLPMAVHYKRDRKDATRFHRFMNAIGFKGFRRWKDFELVVNADGSKTEVARIYTTYGATVAIGKPIAMKDLSTDPRAAINTIAAEIQKLLTQAENG
;
A
#
# COMPACT_ATOMS: atom_id res chain seq x y z
N MET A 1 -3.64 9.77 52.28
CA MET A 1 -4.10 8.94 51.14
C MET A 1 -3.27 7.69 51.12
N THR A 2 -3.87 6.50 51.22
CA THR A 2 -3.10 5.24 51.24
C THR A 2 -2.52 4.93 49.87
N LEU A 3 -1.32 4.30 49.82
CA LEU A 3 -0.69 3.86 48.59
C LEU A 3 -1.60 3.03 47.69
N ALA A 4 -2.43 2.16 48.33
CA ALA A 4 -3.44 1.34 47.65
C ALA A 4 -4.49 2.18 46.90
N LEU A 5 -4.93 3.30 47.48
CA LEU A 5 -5.88 4.21 46.80
C LEU A 5 -5.26 4.90 45.62
N VAL A 6 -4.00 5.35 45.74
CA VAL A 6 -3.26 5.98 44.62
C VAL A 6 -3.11 5.00 43.44
N ILE A 7 -2.72 3.75 43.72
CA ILE A 7 -2.58 2.70 42.70
C ILE A 7 -3.94 2.43 42.02
N LYS A 8 -5.03 2.32 42.76
CA LYS A 8 -6.37 2.13 42.18
C LYS A 8 -6.78 3.28 41.27
N ILE A 9 -6.58 4.52 41.71
CA ILE A 9 -6.89 5.71 40.89
C ILE A 9 -6.03 5.70 39.59
N ALA A 10 -4.73 5.41 39.68
CA ALA A 10 -3.84 5.34 38.53
C ALA A 10 -4.27 4.24 37.53
N LEU A 11 -4.67 3.06 38.02
CA LEU A 11 -5.18 1.97 37.20
C LEU A 11 -6.47 2.36 36.47
N TRP A 12 -7.44 2.95 37.20
CA TRP A 12 -8.67 3.41 36.55
C TRP A 12 -8.44 4.52 35.53
N ALA A 13 -7.56 5.47 35.82
CA ALA A 13 -7.17 6.50 34.87
C ALA A 13 -6.50 5.91 33.62
N ALA A 14 -5.62 4.93 33.79
CA ALA A 14 -4.99 4.22 32.67
C ALA A 14 -6.01 3.45 31.83
N LEU A 15 -6.95 2.74 32.45
CA LEU A 15 -8.03 2.03 31.77
C LEU A 15 -8.93 2.99 30.99
N ALA A 16 -9.34 4.09 31.61
CA ALA A 16 -10.15 5.11 30.95
C ALA A 16 -9.42 5.75 29.76
N PHE A 17 -8.11 6.01 29.90
CA PHE A 17 -7.28 6.52 28.81
C PHE A 17 -7.20 5.52 27.65
N VAL A 18 -6.92 4.25 27.93
CA VAL A 18 -6.87 3.20 26.90
C VAL A 18 -8.22 3.03 26.21
N ALA A 19 -9.32 2.97 26.97
CA ALA A 19 -10.66 2.88 26.42
C ALA A 19 -10.99 4.08 25.52
N GLY A 20 -10.70 5.30 25.99
CA GLY A 20 -10.90 6.54 25.23
C GLY A 20 -10.09 6.56 23.93
N ARG A 21 -8.81 6.15 23.99
CA ARG A 21 -7.94 6.06 22.79
C ARG A 21 -8.44 5.01 21.80
N THR A 22 -8.87 3.86 22.30
CA THR A 22 -9.43 2.79 21.47
C THR A 22 -10.69 3.27 20.76
N THR A 23 -11.66 3.82 21.53
CA THR A 23 -12.90 4.39 20.97
C THR A 23 -12.62 5.46 19.93
N TYR A 24 -11.68 6.37 20.21
CA TYR A 24 -11.26 7.40 19.25
C TYR A 24 -10.84 6.77 17.92
N TRP A 25 -9.98 5.75 17.93
CA TRP A 25 -9.51 5.13 16.70
C TRP A 25 -10.60 4.33 15.97
N PHE A 26 -11.54 3.72 16.69
CA PHE A 26 -12.73 3.12 16.08
C PHE A 26 -13.59 4.16 15.34
N ILE A 27 -13.77 5.34 15.92
CA ILE A 27 -14.49 6.45 15.26
C ILE A 27 -13.72 6.90 14.01
N GLN A 28 -12.39 7.09 14.10
CA GLN A 28 -11.56 7.44 12.95
C GLN A 28 -11.63 6.37 11.86
N GLY A 29 -11.61 5.09 12.23
CA GLY A 29 -11.75 3.96 11.31
C GLY A 29 -13.08 3.97 10.54
N ARG A 30 -14.19 4.27 11.21
CA ARG A 30 -15.50 4.43 10.54
C ARG A 30 -15.50 5.58 9.53
N LYS A 31 -14.82 6.68 9.81
CA LYS A 31 -14.71 7.82 8.90
C LYS A 31 -13.94 7.48 7.62
N LEU A 32 -13.12 6.42 7.60
CA LEU A 32 -12.45 5.94 6.38
C LEU A 32 -13.43 5.43 5.30
N GLN A 33 -14.70 5.19 5.66
CA GLN A 33 -15.73 4.90 4.68
C GLN A 33 -16.08 6.13 3.82
N ASN A 34 -15.75 7.35 4.28
CA ASN A 34 -15.92 8.56 3.52
C ASN A 34 -14.68 8.79 2.63
N THR A 35 -14.90 8.84 1.33
CA THR A 35 -13.82 9.04 0.34
C THR A 35 -13.05 10.34 0.62
N GLY A 36 -11.73 10.23 0.59
CA GLY A 36 -10.84 11.36 0.84
C GLY A 36 -10.70 11.75 2.31
N TYR A 37 -11.37 11.03 3.23
CA TYR A 37 -11.14 11.28 4.64
C TYR A 37 -9.69 11.00 5.01
N MET A 38 -9.05 12.00 5.60
CA MET A 38 -7.66 11.97 6.02
C MET A 38 -7.59 11.89 7.56
N PRO A 39 -7.26 10.73 8.14
CA PRO A 39 -7.09 10.64 9.57
C PRO A 39 -5.87 11.46 10.04
N PRO A 40 -5.78 11.79 11.34
CA PRO A 40 -4.63 12.48 11.91
C PRO A 40 -3.30 11.82 11.56
N SER A 41 -2.21 12.59 11.61
CA SER A 41 -0.86 12.06 11.38
C SER A 41 -0.53 10.95 12.36
N SER A 42 0.04 9.87 11.86
CA SER A 42 0.43 8.73 12.69
C SER A 42 1.58 9.10 13.64
N THR A 43 1.53 8.59 14.87
CA THR A 43 2.63 8.74 15.85
C THR A 43 3.86 7.94 15.42
N ARG A 44 5.03 8.24 16.02
CA ARG A 44 6.25 7.43 15.82
C ARG A 44 6.02 5.95 16.15
N PHE A 45 5.27 5.69 17.23
CA PHE A 45 4.93 4.32 17.64
C PHE A 45 4.03 3.63 16.62
N ALA A 46 3.00 4.31 16.08
CA ALA A 46 2.14 3.75 15.04
C ALA A 46 2.93 3.39 13.76
N ARG A 47 3.88 4.23 13.37
CA ARG A 47 4.76 3.99 12.22
C ARG A 47 5.71 2.80 12.45
N TRP A 48 6.30 2.72 13.62
CA TRP A 48 7.13 1.57 14.03
C TRP A 48 6.31 0.27 14.01
N PHE A 49 5.14 0.29 14.65
CA PHE A 49 4.22 -0.86 14.65
C PHE A 49 3.82 -1.29 13.23
N TYR A 50 3.48 -0.33 12.37
CA TYR A 50 3.17 -0.62 10.97
C TYR A 50 4.34 -1.31 10.26
N LYS A 51 5.56 -0.83 10.48
CA LYS A 51 6.77 -1.43 9.92
C LYS A 51 6.94 -2.87 10.37
N MET A 52 6.81 -3.12 11.67
CA MET A 52 6.85 -4.47 12.24
C MET A 52 5.75 -5.37 11.66
N ALA A 53 4.52 -4.85 11.54
CA ALA A 53 3.42 -5.56 10.93
C ALA A 53 3.70 -5.90 9.45
N CYS A 54 4.29 -4.99 8.68
CA CYS A 54 4.70 -5.26 7.30
C CYS A 54 5.72 -6.39 7.22
N HIS A 55 6.71 -6.44 8.12
CA HIS A 55 7.67 -7.56 8.17
C HIS A 55 6.98 -8.89 8.47
N LEU A 56 6.12 -8.92 9.47
CA LEU A 56 5.39 -10.14 9.87
C LEU A 56 4.43 -10.61 8.77
N ILE A 57 3.59 -9.71 8.24
CA ILE A 57 2.63 -10.01 7.17
C ILE A 57 3.36 -10.54 5.93
N THR A 58 4.47 -9.90 5.55
CA THR A 58 5.26 -10.34 4.41
C THR A 58 5.89 -11.71 4.66
N PHE A 59 6.46 -11.94 5.85
CA PHE A 59 7.03 -13.23 6.20
C PHE A 59 5.97 -14.35 6.14
N LEU A 60 4.80 -14.12 6.74
CA LEU A 60 3.72 -15.10 6.80
C LEU A 60 3.02 -15.30 5.45
N GLY A 61 2.76 -14.20 4.71
CA GLY A 61 1.92 -14.22 3.51
C GLY A 61 2.68 -14.37 2.19
N VAL A 62 3.94 -13.94 2.13
CA VAL A 62 4.73 -13.91 0.90
C VAL A 62 5.99 -14.77 1.01
N GLY A 63 6.78 -14.56 2.05
CA GLY A 63 8.06 -15.22 2.25
C GLY A 63 9.26 -14.27 2.20
N PRO A 64 10.44 -14.78 1.82
CA PRO A 64 11.64 -13.96 1.65
C PRO A 64 11.43 -12.88 0.61
N VAL A 65 11.96 -11.69 0.87
CA VAL A 65 11.94 -10.59 -0.10
C VAL A 65 13.37 -10.15 -0.35
N LYS A 66 13.79 -10.21 -1.61
CA LYS A 66 15.02 -9.61 -2.11
C LYS A 66 14.69 -8.17 -2.53
N VAL A 67 15.56 -7.21 -2.20
CA VAL A 67 15.39 -5.82 -2.60
C VAL A 67 16.60 -5.40 -3.44
N ILE A 68 16.35 -4.76 -4.57
CA ILE A 68 17.34 -4.22 -5.51
C ILE A 68 17.16 -2.71 -5.54
N GLY A 69 18.24 -1.93 -5.52
CA GLY A 69 18.19 -0.46 -5.58
C GLY A 69 17.76 0.18 -4.24
N THR A 70 18.15 -0.42 -3.11
CA THR A 70 17.84 0.12 -1.76
C THR A 70 18.34 1.54 -1.56
N GLU A 71 19.47 1.88 -2.17
CA GLU A 71 20.07 3.22 -2.16
C GLU A 71 19.15 4.28 -2.76
N ASN A 72 18.30 3.91 -3.70
CA ASN A 72 17.34 4.81 -4.33
C ASN A 72 16.20 5.23 -3.39
N ALA A 73 15.99 4.50 -2.29
CA ALA A 73 15.02 4.88 -1.28
C ALA A 73 15.55 5.94 -0.30
N GLU A 74 16.84 6.23 -0.31
CA GLU A 74 17.49 7.21 0.55
C GLU A 74 17.49 8.61 -0.09
N PHE A 75 16.31 9.14 -0.38
CA PHE A 75 16.19 10.50 -0.92
C PHE A 75 15.57 11.47 0.10
N ALA A 76 16.08 12.71 0.09
CA ALA A 76 15.51 13.79 0.86
C ALA A 76 14.36 14.42 0.06
N GLY A 77 13.15 14.45 0.65
CA GLY A 77 12.01 15.08 0.01
C GLY A 77 10.69 14.37 0.28
N ARG A 78 9.64 15.02 -0.20
CA ARG A 78 8.27 14.50 -0.19
C ARG A 78 7.98 13.77 -1.50
N GLY A 79 7.05 12.84 -1.49
CA GLY A 79 6.71 12.21 -2.76
C GLY A 79 5.74 11.05 -2.70
N LEU A 80 5.42 10.59 -3.90
CA LEU A 80 4.60 9.40 -4.13
C LEU A 80 5.49 8.18 -4.36
N ILE A 81 5.14 7.08 -3.71
CA ILE A 81 5.69 5.75 -3.96
C ILE A 81 4.69 5.05 -4.87
N LEU A 82 5.12 4.70 -6.07
CA LEU A 82 4.26 4.17 -7.12
C LEU A 82 4.75 2.78 -7.57
N PRO A 83 4.32 1.69 -6.91
CA PRO A 83 4.58 0.34 -7.36
C PRO A 83 3.49 -0.16 -8.33
N ASN A 84 3.78 -1.24 -9.06
CA ASN A 84 2.75 -2.08 -9.67
C ASN A 84 1.87 -2.72 -8.58
N HIS A 85 0.66 -3.18 -8.96
CA HIS A 85 -0.29 -3.77 -8.01
C HIS A 85 -0.72 -5.16 -8.46
N GLN A 86 -0.17 -6.18 -7.80
CA GLN A 86 -0.39 -7.57 -8.18
C GLN A 86 -1.08 -8.39 -7.09
N PHE A 87 -0.97 -7.96 -5.85
CA PHE A 87 -1.37 -8.77 -4.72
C PHE A 87 -1.92 -7.93 -3.57
N ALA A 88 -2.88 -8.48 -2.82
CA ALA A 88 -3.47 -7.76 -1.68
C ALA A 88 -2.45 -7.36 -0.60
N LEU A 89 -1.28 -8.03 -0.55
CA LEU A 89 -0.22 -7.74 0.42
C LEU A 89 0.90 -6.84 -0.12
N ASP A 90 0.76 -6.26 -1.32
CA ASP A 90 1.77 -5.37 -1.91
C ASP A 90 2.14 -4.22 -0.97
N PHE A 91 1.18 -3.67 -0.23
CA PHE A 91 1.43 -2.62 0.75
C PHE A 91 2.43 -3.05 1.83
N ALA A 92 2.36 -4.32 2.26
CA ALA A 92 3.26 -4.86 3.28
C ALA A 92 4.65 -5.16 2.70
N VAL A 93 4.70 -5.67 1.45
CA VAL A 93 5.97 -5.91 0.75
C VAL A 93 6.71 -4.59 0.52
N VAL A 94 6.03 -3.55 0.02
CA VAL A 94 6.58 -2.21 -0.16
C VAL A 94 6.99 -1.61 1.20
N GLY A 95 6.11 -1.74 2.22
CA GLY A 95 6.39 -1.27 3.58
C GLY A 95 7.62 -1.92 4.19
N LYS A 96 7.85 -3.22 3.97
CA LYS A 96 9.07 -3.92 4.39
C LYS A 96 10.31 -3.42 3.64
N SER A 97 10.17 -3.16 2.34
CA SER A 97 11.30 -2.88 1.42
C SER A 97 11.79 -1.43 1.45
N THR A 98 11.08 -0.50 2.10
CA THR A 98 11.46 0.91 2.19
C THR A 98 11.97 1.26 3.59
N PRO A 99 12.99 2.12 3.77
CA PRO A 99 13.51 2.50 5.09
C PRO A 99 12.60 3.47 5.86
N PHE A 100 11.67 4.14 5.17
CA PHE A 100 10.79 5.16 5.70
C PHE A 100 9.35 4.69 5.85
N SER A 101 8.55 5.49 6.54
CA SER A 101 7.10 5.30 6.64
C SER A 101 6.37 6.19 5.64
N PHE A 102 5.21 5.73 5.20
CA PHE A 102 4.33 6.45 4.28
C PHE A 102 2.86 6.32 4.71
N ARG A 103 2.02 7.18 4.18
CA ARG A 103 0.56 7.00 4.23
C ARG A 103 0.12 6.27 2.97
N GLN A 104 -0.96 5.51 3.06
CA GLN A 104 -1.46 4.72 1.91
C GLN A 104 -2.93 5.01 1.64
N VAL A 105 -3.38 4.71 0.45
CA VAL A 105 -4.79 4.69 0.07
C VAL A 105 -5.30 3.26 0.14
N ALA A 106 -6.48 3.06 0.72
CA ALA A 106 -7.16 1.77 0.75
C ALA A 106 -8.62 1.90 0.32
N LYS A 107 -9.14 0.86 -0.34
CA LYS A 107 -10.57 0.79 -0.65
C LYS A 107 -11.39 0.76 0.64
N ALA A 108 -12.44 1.56 0.73
CA ALA A 108 -13.28 1.66 1.91
C ALA A 108 -13.82 0.29 2.35
N LYS A 109 -14.16 -0.59 1.40
CA LYS A 109 -14.61 -1.95 1.71
C LYS A 109 -13.58 -2.82 2.43
N GLU A 110 -12.27 -2.63 2.15
CA GLU A 110 -11.19 -3.41 2.78
C GLU A 110 -10.98 -3.02 4.25
N VAL A 111 -11.34 -1.79 4.59
CA VAL A 111 -11.23 -1.24 5.95
C VAL A 111 -12.60 -1.14 6.65
N LYS A 112 -13.62 -1.83 6.14
CA LYS A 112 -14.97 -1.83 6.73
C LYS A 112 -15.02 -2.54 8.09
N ASN A 113 -14.19 -3.58 8.27
CA ASN A 113 -14.08 -4.24 9.57
C ASN A 113 -13.62 -3.21 10.63
N PRO A 114 -14.31 -3.10 11.78
CA PRO A 114 -14.02 -2.07 12.78
C PRO A 114 -12.57 -2.07 13.28
N ILE A 115 -11.98 -3.26 13.50
CA ILE A 115 -10.60 -3.40 13.97
C ILE A 115 -9.63 -2.96 12.85
N MET A 116 -9.83 -3.47 11.64
CA MET A 116 -9.00 -3.10 10.49
C MET A 116 -9.13 -1.62 10.16
N GLY A 117 -10.34 -1.06 10.24
CA GLY A 117 -10.57 0.37 10.07
C GLY A 117 -9.84 1.22 11.11
N ALA A 118 -9.91 0.83 12.39
CA ALA A 118 -9.21 1.51 13.48
C ALA A 118 -7.67 1.48 13.28
N LEU A 119 -7.12 0.30 12.94
CA LEU A 119 -5.70 0.14 12.63
C LEU A 119 -5.29 0.97 11.40
N ALA A 120 -6.06 0.91 10.32
CA ALA A 120 -5.82 1.67 9.12
C ALA A 120 -5.83 3.20 9.40
N ALA A 121 -6.80 3.69 10.17
CA ALA A 121 -6.84 5.09 10.58
C ALA A 121 -5.63 5.46 11.45
N TRP A 122 -5.23 4.59 12.37
CA TRP A 122 -4.09 4.81 13.26
C TRP A 122 -2.75 4.96 12.53
N ILE A 123 -2.56 4.20 11.45
CA ILE A 123 -1.38 4.33 10.58
C ILE A 123 -1.51 5.42 9.51
N GLY A 124 -2.64 6.11 9.46
CA GLY A 124 -2.86 7.27 8.58
C GLY A 124 -3.33 6.92 7.17
N THR A 125 -3.99 5.78 6.95
CA THR A 125 -4.56 5.39 5.66
C THR A 125 -5.67 6.36 5.23
N VAL A 126 -5.74 6.65 3.93
CA VAL A 126 -6.84 7.42 3.31
C VAL A 126 -7.84 6.45 2.70
N GLY A 127 -9.12 6.60 3.04
CA GLY A 127 -10.19 5.79 2.47
C GLY A 127 -10.60 6.27 1.08
N VAL A 128 -10.89 5.32 0.17
CA VAL A 128 -11.48 5.61 -1.14
C VAL A 128 -12.60 4.64 -1.46
N GLN A 129 -13.75 5.16 -1.89
CA GLN A 129 -14.81 4.34 -2.46
C GLN A 129 -14.53 4.12 -3.94
N VAL A 130 -14.39 2.87 -4.33
CA VAL A 130 -14.12 2.45 -5.71
C VAL A 130 -15.12 1.38 -6.09
N GLU A 131 -15.80 1.57 -7.21
CA GLU A 131 -16.67 0.59 -7.83
C GLU A 131 -16.29 0.43 -9.29
N GLY A 132 -16.21 -0.81 -9.77
CA GLY A 132 -15.75 -1.07 -11.13
C GLY A 132 -14.37 -0.49 -11.50
N GLY A 133 -13.47 -0.32 -10.53
CA GLY A 133 -12.16 0.29 -10.73
C GLY A 133 -12.14 1.82 -10.86
N LYS A 134 -13.30 2.49 -10.71
CA LYS A 134 -13.44 3.94 -10.74
C LYS A 134 -13.91 4.46 -9.38
N SER A 135 -13.38 5.62 -8.95
CA SER A 135 -13.87 6.29 -7.74
C SER A 135 -15.28 6.85 -7.97
N GLN A 136 -16.16 6.65 -6.99
CA GLN A 136 -17.57 7.06 -7.07
C GLN A 136 -17.80 8.46 -6.49
N GLY A 137 -18.83 9.16 -7.00
CA GLY A 137 -19.39 10.36 -6.39
C GLY A 137 -18.38 11.52 -6.18
N GLY A 138 -17.52 11.84 -7.18
CA GLY A 138 -16.49 12.87 -7.04
C GLY A 138 -15.28 12.42 -6.20
N GLY A 139 -15.27 11.16 -5.76
CA GLY A 139 -14.26 10.59 -4.87
C GLY A 139 -12.83 10.66 -5.41
N GLY A 140 -12.66 10.71 -6.73
CA GLY A 140 -11.36 10.92 -7.35
C GLY A 140 -10.73 12.25 -6.94
N GLN A 141 -11.50 13.33 -6.98
CA GLN A 141 -11.00 14.65 -6.58
C GLN A 141 -10.70 14.71 -5.08
N ALA A 142 -11.58 14.15 -4.24
CA ALA A 142 -11.35 14.11 -2.79
C ALA A 142 -10.05 13.38 -2.40
N VAL A 143 -9.69 12.31 -3.12
CA VAL A 143 -8.41 11.60 -2.92
C VAL A 143 -7.24 12.45 -3.41
N ILE A 144 -7.39 13.16 -4.54
CA ILE A 144 -6.37 14.09 -5.05
C ILE A 144 -6.10 15.18 -4.02
N ASP A 145 -7.14 15.82 -3.50
CA ASP A 145 -7.02 16.89 -2.51
C ASP A 145 -6.40 16.40 -1.20
N ALA A 146 -6.82 15.23 -0.71
CA ALA A 146 -6.23 14.61 0.47
C ALA A 146 -4.75 14.26 0.27
N GLY A 147 -4.40 13.69 -0.88
CA GLY A 147 -3.02 13.36 -1.24
C GLY A 147 -2.13 14.59 -1.31
N ALA A 148 -2.59 15.64 -1.98
CA ALA A 148 -1.88 16.91 -2.08
C ALA A 148 -1.64 17.53 -0.69
N LYS A 149 -2.67 17.59 0.17
CA LYS A 149 -2.54 18.05 1.56
C LYS A 149 -1.54 17.22 2.37
N ILE A 150 -1.54 15.90 2.20
CA ILE A 150 -0.57 15.01 2.87
C ILE A 150 0.86 15.38 2.45
N LEU A 151 1.11 15.48 1.16
CA LEU A 151 2.43 15.80 0.64
C LEU A 151 2.87 17.23 0.97
N ALA A 152 1.94 18.19 0.98
CA ALA A 152 2.24 19.56 1.34
C ALA A 152 2.56 19.74 2.84
N ASN A 153 2.07 18.86 3.71
CA ASN A 153 2.15 19.01 5.16
C ASN A 153 3.58 18.97 5.74
N SER A 154 4.52 18.30 5.07
CA SER A 154 5.94 18.30 5.49
C SER A 154 6.87 17.94 4.33
N SER A 155 8.12 18.42 4.39
CA SER A 155 9.15 18.13 3.38
C SER A 155 9.52 16.65 3.27
N GLY A 156 9.25 15.85 4.30
CA GLY A 156 9.48 14.39 4.30
C GLY A 156 8.21 13.56 4.14
N ALA A 157 7.06 14.18 3.78
CA ALA A 157 5.81 13.46 3.63
C ALA A 157 5.86 12.48 2.44
N ARG A 158 5.44 11.23 2.68
CA ARG A 158 5.41 10.18 1.64
C ARG A 158 4.07 9.48 1.63
N MET A 159 3.61 9.13 0.43
CA MET A 159 2.34 8.45 0.24
C MET A 159 2.49 7.31 -0.76
N LEU A 160 1.99 6.14 -0.41
CA LEU A 160 1.89 4.97 -1.28
C LEU A 160 0.57 5.01 -2.04
N LEU A 161 0.66 4.88 -3.34
CA LEU A 161 -0.49 4.76 -4.22
C LEU A 161 -0.19 3.72 -5.30
N PHE A 162 -1.14 2.83 -5.57
CA PHE A 162 -1.07 1.89 -6.68
C PHE A 162 -1.72 2.51 -7.92
N PRO A 163 -0.95 2.93 -8.93
CA PRO A 163 -1.48 3.74 -10.03
C PRO A 163 -2.42 2.96 -10.96
N GLN A 164 -2.37 1.64 -10.97
CA GLN A 164 -3.29 0.79 -11.73
C GLN A 164 -4.71 0.77 -11.15
N GLY A 165 -4.88 1.03 -9.84
CA GLY A 165 -6.18 1.07 -9.16
C GLY A 165 -6.91 -0.27 -9.08
N LYS A 166 -6.33 -1.34 -9.62
CA LYS A 166 -6.81 -2.72 -9.57
C LYS A 166 -5.62 -3.68 -9.47
N LEU A 167 -5.86 -4.91 -9.06
CA LEU A 167 -4.86 -5.97 -9.08
C LEU A 167 -4.66 -6.45 -10.53
N VAL A 168 -3.40 -6.59 -10.95
CA VAL A 168 -2.99 -7.17 -12.23
C VAL A 168 -2.03 -8.30 -11.93
N PHE A 169 -2.49 -9.52 -12.11
CA PHE A 169 -1.79 -10.73 -11.70
C PHE A 169 -0.67 -11.15 -12.67
N ASP A 170 0.04 -12.22 -12.30
CA ASP A 170 1.06 -12.89 -13.13
C ASP A 170 2.27 -12.03 -13.51
N ASN A 171 2.68 -11.12 -12.61
CA ASN A 171 3.83 -10.24 -12.82
C ASN A 171 3.74 -9.44 -14.15
N LYS A 172 2.53 -9.12 -14.59
CA LYS A 172 2.28 -8.36 -15.81
C LYS A 172 1.99 -6.90 -15.49
N LEU A 173 2.28 -6.06 -16.46
CA LEU A 173 1.94 -4.66 -16.43
C LEU A 173 1.03 -4.33 -17.61
N VAL A 174 -0.11 -3.68 -17.36
CA VAL A 174 -1.02 -3.21 -18.40
C VAL A 174 -1.01 -1.68 -18.35
N PHE A 175 -0.42 -1.05 -19.37
CA PHE A 175 -0.21 0.40 -19.41
C PHE A 175 -1.54 1.18 -19.39
N ASP A 176 -2.56 0.70 -20.10
CA ASP A 176 -3.89 1.35 -20.14
C ASP A 176 -4.59 1.40 -18.77
N ASP A 177 -4.18 0.55 -17.85
CA ASP A 177 -4.73 0.54 -16.50
C ASP A 177 -4.17 1.66 -15.61
N PHE A 178 -3.04 2.29 -16.00
CA PHE A 178 -2.45 3.36 -15.22
C PHE A 178 -3.34 4.61 -15.21
N ARG A 179 -3.76 5.00 -14.01
CA ARG A 179 -4.65 6.14 -13.78
C ARG A 179 -3.87 7.41 -13.52
N THR A 180 -4.37 8.53 -14.01
CA THR A 180 -3.75 9.85 -13.83
C THR A 180 -3.90 10.42 -12.41
N GLY A 181 -4.56 9.72 -11.49
CA GLY A 181 -4.77 10.20 -10.11
C GLY A 181 -3.48 10.53 -9.38
N ALA A 182 -2.43 9.72 -9.57
CA ALA A 182 -1.11 9.97 -8.96
C ALA A 182 -0.50 11.30 -9.46
N THR A 183 -0.47 11.51 -10.76
CA THR A 183 0.10 12.73 -11.36
C THR A 183 -0.74 13.97 -11.08
N ARG A 184 -2.06 13.82 -10.94
CA ARG A 184 -2.94 14.89 -10.47
C ARG A 184 -2.67 15.27 -9.01
N ILE A 185 -2.38 14.33 -8.13
CA ILE A 185 -1.94 14.61 -6.75
C ILE A 185 -0.65 15.42 -6.77
N LEU A 186 0.32 15.04 -7.59
CA LEU A 186 1.59 15.76 -7.73
C LEU A 186 1.36 17.20 -8.21
N ASN A 187 0.59 17.39 -9.29
CA ASN A 187 0.27 18.73 -9.81
C ASN A 187 -0.45 19.60 -8.77
N ALA A 188 -1.41 19.04 -8.03
CA ALA A 188 -2.07 19.73 -6.95
C ALA A 188 -1.12 20.08 -5.78
N THR A 189 -0.14 19.19 -5.51
CA THR A 189 0.91 19.48 -4.52
C THR A 189 1.81 20.62 -4.98
N VAL A 190 2.21 20.62 -6.25
CA VAL A 190 3.00 21.73 -6.85
C VAL A 190 2.30 23.08 -6.69
N ALA A 191 0.99 23.13 -6.92
CA ALA A 191 0.21 24.34 -6.74
C ALA A 191 0.21 24.85 -5.28
N MET A 192 0.46 23.96 -4.29
CA MET A 192 0.48 24.33 -2.87
C MET A 192 1.88 24.71 -2.36
N VAL A 193 2.93 24.01 -2.82
CA VAL A 193 4.28 24.10 -2.22
C VAL A 193 5.42 24.17 -3.22
N GLY A 194 5.14 24.29 -4.51
CA GLY A 194 6.14 24.31 -5.58
C GLY A 194 6.68 22.94 -5.94
N ASN A 195 7.61 22.92 -6.90
CA ASN A 195 8.22 21.70 -7.44
C ASN A 195 9.37 21.13 -6.58
N ASP A 196 9.97 21.98 -5.72
CA ASP A 196 11.20 21.64 -5.03
C ASP A 196 10.99 20.54 -4.00
N GLY A 197 11.87 19.54 -4.04
CA GLY A 197 11.82 18.41 -3.12
C GLY A 197 10.59 17.51 -3.29
N LEU A 198 9.89 17.57 -4.43
CA LEU A 198 8.78 16.68 -4.77
C LEU A 198 9.24 15.62 -5.78
N PHE A 199 9.06 14.35 -5.42
CA PHE A 199 9.54 13.19 -6.17
C PHE A 199 8.48 12.12 -6.37
N VAL A 200 8.69 11.31 -7.39
CA VAL A 200 8.07 9.99 -7.56
C VAL A 200 9.14 8.93 -7.34
N LEU A 201 8.85 7.96 -6.48
CA LEU A 201 9.67 6.76 -6.33
C LEU A 201 8.97 5.60 -7.06
N PRO A 202 9.39 5.28 -8.29
CA PRO A 202 8.86 4.12 -9.00
C PRO A 202 9.40 2.84 -8.35
N MET A 203 8.55 1.84 -8.20
CA MET A 203 8.94 0.54 -7.67
C MET A 203 8.28 -0.58 -8.48
N ALA A 204 8.88 -1.76 -8.47
CA ALA A 204 8.24 -2.95 -9.00
C ALA A 204 8.37 -4.10 -8.01
N VAL A 205 7.31 -4.89 -7.91
CA VAL A 205 7.26 -6.12 -7.12
C VAL A 205 7.04 -7.28 -8.08
N HIS A 206 7.96 -8.22 -8.09
CA HIS A 206 7.85 -9.48 -8.81
C HIS A 206 7.71 -10.63 -7.82
N TYR A 207 6.64 -11.40 -7.91
CA TYR A 207 6.36 -12.51 -7.01
C TYR A 207 6.88 -13.83 -7.57
N LYS A 208 7.59 -14.59 -6.75
CA LYS A 208 7.95 -15.99 -7.03
C LYS A 208 6.76 -16.87 -6.66
N ARG A 209 5.97 -17.27 -7.66
CA ARG A 209 4.74 -18.04 -7.50
C ARG A 209 4.82 -19.34 -8.29
N ASP A 210 4.22 -20.40 -7.77
CA ASP A 210 4.03 -21.66 -8.46
C ASP A 210 2.60 -22.16 -8.26
N ARG A 211 2.05 -22.80 -9.29
CA ARG A 211 0.78 -23.54 -9.22
C ARG A 211 0.96 -24.89 -8.52
N LYS A 212 2.20 -25.35 -8.37
CA LYS A 212 2.51 -26.65 -7.76
C LYS A 212 2.27 -26.67 -6.26
N ASP A 213 2.02 -27.87 -5.78
CA ASP A 213 1.76 -28.12 -4.37
C ASP A 213 2.95 -27.74 -3.46
N ALA A 214 2.57 -27.43 -2.26
CA ALA A 214 3.38 -26.95 -1.16
C ALA A 214 4.71 -27.71 -0.97
N THR A 215 5.79 -26.98 -0.78
CA THR A 215 7.07 -27.52 -0.30
C THR A 215 6.89 -28.29 1.02
N ARG A 216 7.90 -29.05 1.46
CA ARG A 216 7.89 -29.71 2.78
C ARG A 216 7.58 -28.73 3.92
N PHE A 217 8.07 -27.49 3.82
CA PHE A 217 7.79 -26.44 4.78
C PHE A 217 6.31 -26.02 4.80
N HIS A 218 5.68 -25.86 3.64
CA HIS A 218 4.24 -25.54 3.58
C HIS A 218 3.39 -26.70 4.12
N ARG A 219 3.77 -27.95 3.85
CA ARG A 219 3.09 -29.12 4.42
C ARG A 219 3.23 -29.17 5.94
N PHE A 220 4.41 -28.86 6.47
CA PHE A 220 4.64 -28.73 7.91
C PHE A 220 3.77 -27.65 8.53
N MET A 221 3.75 -26.44 7.94
CA MET A 221 2.90 -25.32 8.44
C MET A 221 1.42 -25.67 8.42
N ASN A 222 0.95 -26.38 7.38
CA ASN A 222 -0.42 -26.89 7.31
C ASN A 222 -0.72 -27.93 8.41
N ALA A 223 0.24 -28.82 8.71
CA ALA A 223 0.10 -29.87 9.74
C ALA A 223 -0.01 -29.28 11.15
N ILE A 224 0.67 -28.16 11.44
CA ILE A 224 0.60 -27.44 12.73
C ILE A 224 -0.55 -26.41 12.79
N GLY A 225 -1.52 -26.49 11.86
CA GLY A 225 -2.75 -25.71 11.92
C GLY A 225 -2.79 -24.44 11.06
N PHE A 226 -1.69 -24.02 10.42
CA PHE A 226 -1.66 -22.90 9.47
C PHE A 226 -2.11 -23.34 8.07
N LYS A 227 -3.36 -23.78 7.96
CA LYS A 227 -3.94 -24.22 6.69
C LYS A 227 -3.92 -23.09 5.66
N GLY A 228 -3.38 -23.37 4.47
CA GLY A 228 -3.30 -22.37 3.40
C GLY A 228 -2.15 -21.35 3.57
N PHE A 229 -1.15 -21.62 4.40
CA PHE A 229 0.04 -20.79 4.56
C PHE A 229 0.68 -20.47 3.21
N ARG A 230 0.78 -19.14 2.90
CA ARG A 230 1.26 -18.62 1.60
C ARG A 230 0.53 -19.15 0.36
N ARG A 231 -0.67 -19.69 0.52
CA ARG A 231 -1.52 -20.13 -0.59
C ARG A 231 -2.63 -19.11 -0.79
N TRP A 232 -2.76 -18.64 -2.03
CA TRP A 232 -3.69 -17.58 -2.39
C TRP A 232 -4.55 -18.00 -3.56
N LYS A 233 -5.85 -17.75 -3.45
CA LYS A 233 -6.78 -17.91 -4.54
C LYS A 233 -6.72 -16.65 -5.41
N ASP A 234 -6.46 -16.85 -6.66
CA ASP A 234 -6.41 -15.80 -7.66
C ASP A 234 -7.30 -16.16 -8.86
N PHE A 235 -7.63 -15.20 -9.70
CA PHE A 235 -8.45 -15.43 -10.86
C PHE A 235 -7.63 -15.14 -12.12
N GLU A 236 -7.52 -16.15 -12.97
CA GLU A 236 -6.87 -16.05 -14.27
C GLU A 236 -7.93 -15.92 -15.35
N LEU A 237 -7.76 -14.96 -16.26
CA LEU A 237 -8.62 -14.83 -17.43
C LEU A 237 -8.12 -15.80 -18.50
N VAL A 238 -8.85 -16.88 -18.71
CA VAL A 238 -8.56 -17.87 -19.75
C VAL A 238 -9.36 -17.52 -20.99
N VAL A 239 -8.68 -17.41 -22.13
CA VAL A 239 -9.33 -17.26 -23.44
C VAL A 239 -9.65 -18.67 -23.95
N ASN A 240 -10.93 -18.96 -24.11
CA ASN A 240 -11.41 -20.24 -24.63
C ASN A 240 -11.18 -20.32 -26.15
N ALA A 241 -11.34 -21.52 -26.72
CA ALA A 241 -11.16 -21.76 -28.15
C ALA A 241 -12.15 -20.96 -29.05
N ASP A 242 -13.31 -20.56 -28.50
CA ASP A 242 -14.32 -19.73 -29.15
C ASP A 242 -14.06 -18.22 -29.00
N GLY A 243 -12.92 -17.83 -28.39
CA GLY A 243 -12.57 -16.44 -28.11
C GLY A 243 -13.25 -15.84 -26.88
N SER A 244 -14.16 -16.55 -26.22
CA SER A 244 -14.77 -16.11 -24.96
C SER A 244 -13.72 -16.10 -23.83
N LYS A 245 -13.92 -15.20 -22.85
CA LYS A 245 -13.02 -15.08 -21.69
C LYS A 245 -13.72 -15.58 -20.44
N THR A 246 -13.15 -16.60 -19.81
CA THR A 246 -13.65 -17.18 -18.56
C THR A 246 -12.69 -16.88 -17.42
N GLU A 247 -13.20 -16.37 -16.31
CA GLU A 247 -12.42 -16.27 -15.07
C GLU A 247 -12.32 -17.63 -14.40
N VAL A 248 -11.10 -18.18 -14.35
CA VAL A 248 -10.81 -19.46 -13.68
C VAL A 248 -10.07 -19.20 -12.39
N ALA A 249 -10.64 -19.69 -11.29
CA ALA A 249 -9.96 -19.61 -10.00
C ALA A 249 -8.74 -20.53 -9.96
N ARG A 250 -7.59 -19.96 -9.61
CA ARG A 250 -6.32 -20.70 -9.44
C ARG A 250 -5.80 -20.52 -8.02
N ILE A 251 -5.12 -21.53 -7.52
CA ILE A 251 -4.42 -21.46 -6.24
C ILE A 251 -2.92 -21.43 -6.52
N TYR A 252 -2.27 -20.39 -6.02
CA TYR A 252 -0.84 -20.19 -6.11
C TYR A 252 -0.20 -20.32 -4.74
N THR A 253 0.98 -20.90 -4.69
CA THR A 253 1.86 -20.85 -3.53
C THR A 253 2.94 -19.79 -3.79
N THR A 254 3.11 -18.86 -2.86
CA THR A 254 4.12 -17.79 -2.95
C THR A 254 5.37 -18.21 -2.19
N TYR A 255 6.54 -18.11 -2.83
CA TYR A 255 7.84 -18.50 -2.28
C TYR A 255 8.71 -17.30 -1.94
N GLY A 256 8.25 -16.11 -2.19
CA GLY A 256 8.94 -14.86 -1.96
C GLY A 256 8.63 -13.82 -3.02
N ALA A 257 9.34 -12.72 -2.95
CA ALA A 257 9.26 -11.65 -3.94
C ALA A 257 10.64 -11.02 -4.16
N THR A 258 10.83 -10.42 -5.33
CA THR A 258 11.90 -9.46 -5.59
C THR A 258 11.27 -8.08 -5.76
N VAL A 259 11.81 -7.07 -5.07
CA VAL A 259 11.38 -5.68 -5.17
C VAL A 259 12.52 -4.89 -5.81
N ALA A 260 12.24 -4.21 -6.92
CA ALA A 260 13.16 -3.26 -7.52
C ALA A 260 12.71 -1.83 -7.20
N ILE A 261 13.61 -1.02 -6.65
CA ILE A 261 13.40 0.39 -6.32
C ILE A 261 14.15 1.21 -7.36
N GLY A 262 13.42 2.00 -8.15
CA GLY A 262 13.98 2.86 -9.17
C GLY A 262 14.54 4.16 -8.59
N LYS A 263 15.30 4.88 -9.41
CA LYS A 263 15.78 6.22 -9.06
C LYS A 263 14.58 7.16 -8.84
N PRO A 264 14.60 8.00 -7.81
CA PRO A 264 13.57 9.02 -7.63
C PRO A 264 13.52 9.96 -8.84
N ILE A 265 12.32 10.14 -9.39
CA ILE A 265 12.08 11.06 -10.50
C ILE A 265 11.61 12.39 -9.89
N ALA A 266 12.35 13.47 -10.09
CA ALA A 266 11.93 14.78 -9.59
C ALA A 266 10.70 15.27 -10.38
N MET A 267 9.76 15.93 -9.71
CA MET A 267 8.54 16.42 -10.36
C MET A 267 8.83 17.38 -11.52
N LYS A 268 9.90 18.17 -11.42
CA LYS A 268 10.34 19.08 -12.48
C LYS A 268 10.76 18.37 -13.79
N ASP A 269 11.12 17.09 -13.71
CA ASP A 269 11.54 16.26 -14.84
C ASP A 269 10.37 15.50 -15.49
N LEU A 270 9.17 15.62 -14.91
CA LEU A 270 7.93 15.03 -15.44
C LEU A 270 7.14 16.06 -16.25
N SER A 271 6.41 15.58 -17.24
CA SER A 271 5.45 16.41 -17.98
C SER A 271 4.37 16.98 -17.05
N THR A 272 3.93 18.20 -17.30
CA THR A 272 2.76 18.79 -16.62
C THR A 272 1.45 18.14 -17.07
N ASP A 273 1.41 17.53 -18.26
CA ASP A 273 0.29 16.70 -18.69
C ASP A 273 0.21 15.40 -17.88
N PRO A 274 -0.88 15.17 -17.14
CA PRO A 274 -1.01 14.01 -16.27
C PRO A 274 -0.90 12.66 -16.98
N ARG A 275 -1.31 12.57 -18.25
CA ARG A 275 -1.25 11.33 -19.02
C ARG A 275 0.18 11.05 -19.48
N ALA A 276 0.87 12.03 -20.01
CA ALA A 276 2.27 11.90 -20.41
C ALA A 276 3.15 11.54 -19.20
N ALA A 277 2.96 12.22 -18.07
CA ALA A 277 3.70 11.93 -16.84
C ALA A 277 3.47 10.49 -16.34
N ILE A 278 2.23 10.01 -16.30
CA ILE A 278 1.96 8.65 -15.82
C ILE A 278 2.50 7.58 -16.78
N ASN A 279 2.53 7.84 -18.08
CA ASN A 279 3.11 6.94 -19.06
C ASN A 279 4.64 6.82 -18.87
N THR A 280 5.34 7.92 -18.59
CA THR A 280 6.76 7.92 -18.23
C THR A 280 7.03 7.07 -17.00
N ILE A 281 6.21 7.25 -15.95
CA ILE A 281 6.31 6.47 -14.70
C ILE A 281 6.03 4.99 -14.95
N ALA A 282 5.01 4.66 -15.75
CA ALA A 282 4.67 3.28 -16.10
C ALA A 282 5.80 2.58 -16.86
N ALA A 283 6.44 3.27 -17.79
CA ALA A 283 7.59 2.76 -18.53
C ALA A 283 8.77 2.45 -17.59
N GLU A 284 9.01 3.29 -16.58
CA GLU A 284 10.06 3.04 -15.60
C GLU A 284 9.71 1.84 -14.70
N ILE A 285 8.44 1.72 -14.25
CA ILE A 285 7.99 0.55 -13.47
C ILE A 285 8.12 -0.74 -14.29
N GLN A 286 7.90 -0.71 -15.62
CA GLN A 286 8.09 -1.87 -16.48
C GLN A 286 9.56 -2.31 -16.51
N LYS A 287 10.51 -1.38 -16.66
CA LYS A 287 11.96 -1.69 -16.60
C LYS A 287 12.33 -2.33 -15.26
N LEU A 288 11.82 -1.75 -14.17
CA LEU A 288 12.04 -2.27 -12.81
C LEU A 288 11.43 -3.66 -12.63
N LEU A 289 10.27 -3.94 -13.23
CA LEU A 289 9.65 -5.26 -13.17
C LEU A 289 10.52 -6.31 -13.87
N THR A 290 11.08 -5.98 -15.04
CA THR A 290 12.03 -6.85 -15.73
C THR A 290 13.32 -7.07 -14.90
N GLN A 291 13.82 -6.03 -14.24
CA GLN A 291 14.96 -6.17 -13.31
C GLN A 291 14.62 -7.10 -12.12
N ALA A 292 13.43 -6.96 -11.56
CA ALA A 292 12.98 -7.79 -10.43
C ALA A 292 12.76 -9.25 -10.84
N GLU A 293 12.38 -9.52 -12.08
CA GLU A 293 12.24 -10.86 -12.64
C GLU A 293 13.59 -11.57 -12.78
N ASN A 294 14.60 -10.84 -13.24
CA ASN A 294 15.95 -11.38 -13.49
C ASN A 294 16.84 -11.43 -12.23
N GLY A 295 16.40 -10.87 -11.13
CA GLY A 295 17.13 -10.78 -9.85
C GLY A 295 16.65 -11.74 -8.80
#